data_b9f7d2e899ef8b522f33f138183015d6
#
_entry.id   b9f7d2e899ef8b522f33f138183015d6
#
_cell.length_a   1.000
_cell.length_b   1.000
_cell.length_c   1.000
_cell.angle_alpha   90.00
_cell.angle_beta   90.00
_cell.angle_gamma   90.00
#
_symmetry.space_group_name_H-M   'P 1'
#
loop_
_entity.id
_entity.type
_entity.pdbx_description
1 polymer ?
#
loop_
_entity_poly.entity_id
_entity_poly.type
_entity_poly.pdbx_seq_one_letter_code
_entity_poly.pdbx_strand_id
1 'polypeptide(L)'
;CDKCGGTFKLIGKKLVRRELIIIPQSEKILEYYSCTYACDKCEKDTGFAHIITTRTPPPLMKHSLASPSTVADVMTKKYVDGVPLARQEKIWARQGVELSRATMANWVIRCAQSWLKPLYKHMKRQLLEQSVIHADETVVQVLKEDNKPAASESRMWLYASGEYSSQHIRIFEYQPDRSGKRPESFLKGFSGCLIT
;
A
#
# COMPACT_ATOMS: atom_id res chain seq x y z
N CYS A 1 7.22 -18.81 53.36
CA CYS A 1 7.48 -17.80 54.38
C CYS A 1 8.65 -18.26 55.23
N ASP A 2 9.70 -17.48 55.25
CA ASP A 2 10.97 -17.80 55.92
C ASP A 2 10.84 -17.90 57.45
N LYS A 3 9.73 -17.38 58.02
CA LYS A 3 9.45 -17.42 59.48
C LYS A 3 8.66 -18.64 59.93
N CYS A 4 7.81 -19.23 59.05
CA CYS A 4 6.90 -20.28 59.48
C CYS A 4 6.72 -21.43 58.49
N GLY A 5 7.43 -21.42 57.35
CA GLY A 5 7.28 -22.42 56.27
C GLY A 5 5.95 -22.40 55.48
N GLY A 6 5.04 -21.48 55.80
CA GLY A 6 3.75 -21.35 55.13
C GLY A 6 3.85 -20.76 53.71
N THR A 7 2.81 -20.93 52.90
CA THR A 7 2.70 -20.38 51.55
C THR A 7 2.25 -18.91 51.58
N PHE A 8 2.84 -18.09 50.67
CA PHE A 8 2.41 -16.70 50.49
C PHE A 8 1.13 -16.66 49.61
N LYS A 9 0.16 -15.82 50.06
CA LYS A 9 -1.04 -15.49 49.29
C LYS A 9 -0.91 -14.07 48.74
N LEU A 10 -1.18 -13.89 47.44
CA LEU A 10 -1.21 -12.56 46.83
C LEU A 10 -2.35 -11.73 47.45
N ILE A 11 -2.02 -10.64 48.14
CA ILE A 11 -2.98 -9.75 48.81
C ILE A 11 -3.17 -8.41 48.10
N GLY A 12 -2.36 -8.11 47.06
CA GLY A 12 -2.52 -6.87 46.31
C GLY A 12 -1.57 -6.77 45.10
N LYS A 13 -1.93 -5.92 44.15
CA LYS A 13 -1.13 -5.52 43.00
C LYS A 13 -1.04 -3.99 42.96
N LYS A 14 0.14 -3.44 42.71
CA LYS A 14 0.34 -2.02 42.40
C LYS A 14 1.10 -1.89 41.13
N LEU A 15 0.59 -1.08 40.18
CA LEU A 15 1.34 -0.73 38.97
C LEU A 15 2.55 0.12 39.37
N VAL A 16 3.74 -0.37 39.12
CA VAL A 16 5.01 0.30 39.48
C VAL A 16 5.49 1.16 38.31
N ARG A 17 5.51 0.63 37.07
CA ARG A 17 5.95 1.36 35.89
C ARG A 17 5.37 0.75 34.62
N ARG A 18 5.45 1.49 33.53
CA ARG A 18 5.17 1.05 32.16
C ARG A 18 6.42 1.24 31.34
N GLU A 19 6.72 0.29 30.45
CA GLU A 19 7.85 0.34 29.53
C GLU A 19 7.33 0.10 28.11
N LEU A 20 7.85 0.85 27.15
CA LEU A 20 7.63 0.61 25.73
C LEU A 20 8.69 -0.36 25.21
N ILE A 21 8.25 -1.48 24.68
CA ILE A 21 9.14 -2.49 24.06
C ILE A 21 8.90 -2.46 22.56
N ILE A 22 9.99 -2.41 21.78
CA ILE A 22 9.94 -2.51 20.31
C ILE A 22 10.30 -3.95 19.94
N ILE A 23 9.39 -4.61 19.23
CA ILE A 23 9.66 -5.89 18.59
C ILE A 23 10.09 -5.58 17.15
N PRO A 24 11.33 -5.89 16.77
CA PRO A 24 11.81 -5.63 15.42
C PRO A 24 10.95 -6.32 14.36
N GLN A 25 10.76 -5.64 13.22
CA GLN A 25 10.12 -6.23 12.05
C GLN A 25 10.92 -7.46 11.61
N SER A 26 10.21 -8.51 11.17
CA SER A 26 10.85 -9.71 10.62
C SER A 26 10.25 -10.00 9.25
N GLU A 27 11.11 -10.41 8.31
CA GLU A 27 10.75 -10.78 6.95
C GLU A 27 10.86 -12.30 6.79
N LYS A 28 9.98 -12.86 5.95
CA LYS A 28 9.98 -14.30 5.61
C LYS A 28 9.75 -14.46 4.12
N ILE A 29 10.52 -15.35 3.50
CA ILE A 29 10.26 -15.81 2.14
C ILE A 29 9.36 -17.05 2.24
N LEU A 30 8.19 -16.99 1.60
CA LEU A 30 7.28 -18.13 1.48
C LEU A 30 7.48 -18.78 0.12
N GLU A 31 7.78 -20.07 0.12
CA GLU A 31 7.87 -20.88 -1.09
C GLU A 31 6.58 -21.67 -1.26
N TYR A 32 5.99 -21.61 -2.45
CA TYR A 32 4.79 -22.34 -2.81
C TYR A 32 5.14 -23.46 -3.77
N TYR A 33 4.83 -24.70 -3.38
CA TYR A 33 5.07 -25.89 -4.19
C TYR A 33 3.78 -26.41 -4.78
N SER A 34 3.81 -26.72 -6.08
CA SER A 34 2.76 -27.48 -6.75
C SER A 34 3.18 -28.94 -6.76
N CYS A 35 2.42 -29.79 -6.08
CA CYS A 35 2.70 -31.23 -6.02
C CYS A 35 1.90 -31.96 -7.09
N THR A 36 2.55 -32.89 -7.79
CA THR A 36 1.92 -33.75 -8.77
C THR A 36 1.86 -35.18 -8.23
N TYR A 37 0.70 -35.79 -8.32
CA TYR A 37 0.43 -37.13 -7.85
C TYR A 37 -0.04 -38.00 -9.00
N ALA A 38 0.43 -39.25 -9.05
CA ALA A 38 0.00 -40.28 -9.97
C ALA A 38 -0.77 -41.37 -9.22
N CYS A 39 -1.77 -41.94 -9.84
CA CYS A 39 -2.54 -43.05 -9.28
C CYS A 39 -1.96 -44.39 -9.73
N ASP A 40 -1.31 -45.12 -8.81
CA ASP A 40 -0.70 -46.44 -9.08
C ASP A 40 -1.73 -47.50 -9.49
N LYS A 41 -2.98 -47.40 -9.00
CA LYS A 41 -4.03 -48.34 -9.36
C LYS A 41 -4.45 -48.19 -10.81
N CYS A 42 -4.67 -46.93 -11.28
CA CYS A 42 -4.99 -46.66 -12.66
C CYS A 42 -3.87 -47.15 -13.60
N GLU A 43 -2.63 -46.92 -13.22
CA GLU A 43 -1.47 -47.37 -14.00
C GLU A 43 -1.43 -48.90 -14.14
N LYS A 44 -1.69 -49.64 -13.05
CA LYS A 44 -1.72 -51.10 -13.08
C LYS A 44 -2.90 -51.67 -13.86
N ASP A 45 -4.09 -51.04 -13.75
CA ASP A 45 -5.33 -51.53 -14.34
C ASP A 45 -5.46 -51.17 -15.83
N THR A 46 -4.94 -50.01 -16.25
CA THR A 46 -5.15 -49.48 -17.60
C THR A 46 -3.86 -49.20 -18.40
N GLY A 47 -2.69 -49.35 -17.77
CA GLY A 47 -1.41 -48.98 -18.34
C GLY A 47 -1.14 -47.49 -18.38
N PHE A 48 -2.06 -46.66 -17.89
CA PHE A 48 -1.94 -45.17 -17.86
C PHE A 48 -2.21 -44.64 -16.44
N ALA A 49 -1.26 -43.88 -15.89
CA ALA A 49 -1.46 -43.26 -14.60
C ALA A 49 -2.42 -42.05 -14.71
N HIS A 50 -3.43 -41.97 -13.84
CA HIS A 50 -4.19 -40.74 -13.67
C HIS A 50 -3.36 -39.76 -12.85
N ILE A 51 -3.05 -38.58 -13.44
CA ILE A 51 -2.19 -37.59 -12.85
C ILE A 51 -3.01 -36.36 -12.40
N ILE A 52 -2.83 -35.94 -11.17
CA ILE A 52 -3.39 -34.69 -10.63
C ILE A 52 -2.28 -33.80 -10.14
N THR A 53 -2.46 -32.49 -10.34
CA THR A 53 -1.52 -31.47 -9.86
C THR A 53 -2.26 -30.50 -8.94
N THR A 54 -1.69 -30.24 -7.77
CA THR A 54 -2.26 -29.28 -6.82
C THR A 54 -2.12 -27.84 -7.35
N ARG A 55 -3.16 -27.05 -7.12
CA ARG A 55 -3.13 -25.61 -7.48
C ARG A 55 -2.57 -24.80 -6.32
N THR A 56 -1.69 -23.85 -6.63
CA THR A 56 -1.24 -22.83 -5.70
C THR A 56 -2.08 -21.58 -5.83
N PRO A 57 -2.23 -20.74 -4.77
CA PRO A 57 -2.86 -19.44 -4.89
C PRO A 57 -2.16 -18.60 -5.96
N PRO A 58 -2.91 -17.79 -6.74
CA PRO A 58 -2.30 -16.94 -7.74
C PRO A 58 -1.40 -15.88 -7.07
N PRO A 59 -0.19 -15.62 -7.59
CA PRO A 59 0.67 -14.59 -7.06
C PRO A 59 0.10 -13.20 -7.34
N LEU A 60 0.42 -12.22 -6.48
CA LEU A 60 0.08 -10.82 -6.72
C LEU A 60 0.65 -10.32 -8.06
N MET A 61 1.90 -10.70 -8.34
CA MET A 61 2.59 -10.44 -9.60
C MET A 61 3.40 -11.68 -9.99
N LYS A 62 3.24 -12.13 -11.23
CA LYS A 62 4.01 -13.26 -11.77
C LYS A 62 5.51 -12.95 -11.76
N HIS A 63 6.31 -13.95 -11.43
CA HIS A 63 7.79 -13.88 -11.40
C HIS A 63 8.33 -12.75 -10.51
N SER A 64 7.71 -12.55 -9.35
CA SER A 64 8.07 -11.49 -8.43
C SER A 64 7.97 -11.96 -6.98
N LEU A 65 8.81 -11.41 -6.10
CA LEU A 65 8.71 -11.57 -4.65
C LEU A 65 7.58 -10.71 -4.04
N ALA A 66 6.83 -9.98 -4.87
CA ALA A 66 5.75 -9.10 -4.41
C ALA A 66 4.64 -9.90 -3.74
N SER A 67 4.55 -9.81 -2.42
CA SER A 67 3.35 -10.18 -1.67
C SER A 67 2.48 -8.94 -1.42
N PRO A 68 1.18 -9.09 -1.15
CA PRO A 68 0.33 -7.95 -0.77
C PRO A 68 0.90 -7.16 0.42
N SER A 69 1.43 -7.84 1.44
CA SER A 69 2.01 -7.21 2.63
C SER A 69 3.29 -6.43 2.31
N THR A 70 4.20 -6.99 1.51
CA THR A 70 5.44 -6.32 1.12
C THR A 70 5.18 -5.06 0.29
N VAL A 71 4.23 -5.14 -0.66
CA VAL A 71 3.88 -3.97 -1.48
C VAL A 71 3.19 -2.90 -0.63
N ALA A 72 2.31 -3.29 0.29
CA ALA A 72 1.67 -2.36 1.22
C ALA A 72 2.71 -1.66 2.11
N ASP A 73 3.69 -2.38 2.64
CA ASP A 73 4.79 -1.81 3.43
C ASP A 73 5.61 -0.79 2.62
N VAL A 74 6.00 -1.14 1.38
CA VAL A 74 6.71 -0.23 0.46
C VAL A 74 5.92 1.04 0.20
N MET A 75 4.61 0.92 -0.04
CA MET A 75 3.73 2.07 -0.28
C MET A 75 3.58 2.93 0.97
N THR A 76 3.34 2.32 2.14
CA THR A 76 3.19 3.03 3.42
C THR A 76 4.46 3.80 3.75
N LYS A 77 5.62 3.15 3.70
CA LYS A 77 6.91 3.81 3.92
C LYS A 77 7.12 4.99 2.96
N LYS A 78 6.72 4.85 1.68
CA LYS A 78 6.91 5.91 0.70
C LYS A 78 5.95 7.09 0.88
N TYR A 79 4.66 6.82 1.05
CA TYR A 79 3.62 7.85 0.95
C TYR A 79 3.10 8.34 2.31
N VAL A 80 3.24 7.55 3.36
CA VAL A 80 2.86 7.93 4.72
C VAL A 80 4.08 8.37 5.52
N ASP A 81 5.15 7.56 5.52
CA ASP A 81 6.35 7.83 6.33
C ASP A 81 7.38 8.71 5.59
N GLY A 82 7.16 9.06 4.31
CA GLY A 82 8.04 9.92 3.53
C GLY A 82 9.39 9.29 3.20
N VAL A 83 9.55 7.95 3.23
CA VAL A 83 10.81 7.26 2.95
C VAL A 83 10.96 6.97 1.45
N PRO A 84 11.88 7.65 0.72
CA PRO A 84 12.09 7.42 -0.71
C PRO A 84 12.51 5.98 -1.02
N LEU A 85 12.13 5.45 -2.20
CA LEU A 85 12.49 4.08 -2.60
C LEU A 85 14.01 3.80 -2.56
N ALA A 86 14.84 4.79 -2.90
CA ALA A 86 16.30 4.65 -2.81
C ALA A 86 16.79 4.45 -1.37
N ARG A 87 16.07 4.97 -0.39
CA ARG A 87 16.38 4.76 1.04
C ARG A 87 15.84 3.42 1.51
N GLN A 88 14.66 3.02 1.02
CA GLN A 88 14.09 1.69 1.29
C GLN A 88 14.98 0.58 0.73
N GLU A 89 15.54 0.73 -0.48
CA GLU A 89 16.50 -0.21 -1.07
C GLU A 89 17.68 -0.49 -0.11
N LYS A 90 18.22 0.57 0.52
CA LYS A 90 19.30 0.42 1.52
C LYS A 90 18.81 -0.24 2.82
N ILE A 91 17.55 -0.04 3.20
CA ILE A 91 16.97 -0.70 4.38
C ILE A 91 16.85 -2.19 4.12
N TRP A 92 16.28 -2.60 2.98
CA TRP A 92 16.14 -3.99 2.57
C TRP A 92 17.50 -4.70 2.49
N ALA A 93 18.52 -4.05 1.89
CA ALA A 93 19.86 -4.61 1.81
C ALA A 93 20.48 -4.89 3.19
N ARG A 94 20.27 -4.03 4.20
CA ARG A 94 20.72 -4.28 5.58
C ARG A 94 20.00 -5.46 6.25
N GLN A 95 18.80 -5.80 5.79
CA GLN A 95 18.02 -6.95 6.24
C GLN A 95 18.33 -8.22 5.44
N GLY A 96 19.30 -8.16 4.52
CA GLY A 96 19.71 -9.29 3.68
C GLY A 96 18.79 -9.55 2.48
N VAL A 97 17.90 -8.61 2.13
CA VAL A 97 16.99 -8.72 0.98
C VAL A 97 17.44 -7.78 -0.14
N GLU A 98 17.79 -8.34 -1.28
CA GLU A 98 18.11 -7.55 -2.47
C GLU A 98 16.83 -7.13 -3.22
N LEU A 99 16.36 -5.94 -2.93
CA LEU A 99 15.16 -5.36 -3.53
C LEU A 99 15.45 -3.98 -4.11
N SER A 100 15.60 -3.90 -5.43
CA SER A 100 15.96 -2.66 -6.10
C SER A 100 14.81 -1.64 -6.07
N ARG A 101 15.17 -0.35 -6.05
CA ARG A 101 14.21 0.76 -6.17
C ARG A 101 13.37 0.69 -7.45
N ALA A 102 13.93 0.16 -8.55
CA ALA A 102 13.22 -0.03 -9.81
C ALA A 102 12.12 -1.10 -9.67
N THR A 103 12.42 -2.21 -9.00
CA THR A 103 11.46 -3.27 -8.71
C THR A 103 10.31 -2.74 -7.83
N MET A 104 10.63 -2.04 -6.75
CA MET A 104 9.63 -1.41 -5.87
C MET A 104 8.75 -0.41 -6.62
N ALA A 105 9.36 0.44 -7.48
CA ALA A 105 8.60 1.38 -8.31
C ALA A 105 7.62 0.67 -9.25
N ASN A 106 8.06 -0.40 -9.92
CA ASN A 106 7.19 -1.21 -10.78
C ASN A 106 6.04 -1.86 -10.00
N TRP A 107 6.27 -2.33 -8.79
CA TRP A 107 5.20 -2.86 -7.94
C TRP A 107 4.16 -1.81 -7.62
N VAL A 108 4.60 -0.63 -7.19
CA VAL A 108 3.70 0.51 -6.91
C VAL A 108 2.87 0.89 -8.14
N ILE A 109 3.51 1.04 -9.31
CA ILE A 109 2.83 1.41 -10.56
C ILE A 109 1.78 0.36 -10.95
N ARG A 110 2.14 -0.93 -10.93
CA ARG A 110 1.22 -2.02 -11.28
C ARG A 110 0.04 -2.10 -10.32
N CYS A 111 0.29 -1.99 -9.01
CA CYS A 111 -0.78 -1.99 -8.02
C CYS A 111 -1.68 -0.77 -8.16
N ALA A 112 -1.12 0.41 -8.43
CA ALA A 112 -1.89 1.62 -8.67
C ALA A 112 -2.83 1.44 -9.88
N GLN A 113 -2.35 0.89 -10.98
CA GLN A 113 -3.14 0.68 -12.19
C GLN A 113 -4.22 -0.40 -12.03
N SER A 114 -3.90 -1.51 -11.35
CA SER A 114 -4.78 -2.69 -11.29
C SER A 114 -5.82 -2.61 -10.17
N TRP A 115 -5.46 -2.08 -9.00
CA TRP A 115 -6.31 -2.12 -7.82
C TRP A 115 -6.65 -0.74 -7.23
N LEU A 116 -5.71 0.22 -7.22
CA LEU A 116 -5.97 1.52 -6.62
C LEU A 116 -6.76 2.45 -7.55
N LYS A 117 -6.60 2.31 -8.86
CA LYS A 117 -7.33 3.14 -9.84
C LYS A 117 -8.88 2.98 -9.76
N PRO A 118 -9.45 1.79 -9.60
CA PRO A 118 -10.89 1.65 -9.34
C PRO A 118 -11.33 2.32 -8.05
N LEU A 119 -10.54 2.18 -6.96
CA LEU A 119 -10.81 2.84 -5.68
C LEU A 119 -10.77 4.36 -5.82
N TYR A 120 -9.73 4.91 -6.47
CA TYR A 120 -9.62 6.34 -6.78
C TYR A 120 -10.87 6.86 -7.53
N LYS A 121 -11.31 6.14 -8.56
CA LYS A 121 -12.52 6.51 -9.31
C LYS A 121 -13.77 6.51 -8.44
N HIS A 122 -13.89 5.55 -7.53
CA HIS A 122 -14.98 5.49 -6.58
C HIS A 122 -14.93 6.68 -5.61
N MET A 123 -13.79 6.95 -5.01
CA MET A 123 -13.57 8.10 -4.13
C MET A 123 -13.88 9.43 -4.83
N LYS A 124 -13.43 9.60 -6.08
CA LYS A 124 -13.74 10.81 -6.88
C LYS A 124 -15.25 10.97 -7.07
N ARG A 125 -15.96 9.91 -7.42
CA ARG A 125 -17.43 9.96 -7.55
C ARG A 125 -18.10 10.39 -6.25
N GLN A 126 -17.72 9.77 -5.13
CA GLN A 126 -18.25 10.12 -3.81
C GLN A 126 -17.91 11.56 -3.39
N LEU A 127 -16.75 12.06 -3.79
CA LEU A 127 -16.37 13.45 -3.56
C LEU A 127 -17.27 14.42 -4.36
N LEU A 128 -17.55 14.12 -5.62
CA LEU A 128 -18.40 14.96 -6.48
C LEU A 128 -19.88 14.96 -6.06
N GLU A 129 -20.33 14.03 -5.23
CA GLU A 129 -21.67 13.96 -4.63
C GLU A 129 -21.78 14.82 -3.35
N GLN A 130 -20.67 15.39 -2.83
CA GLN A 130 -20.68 16.22 -1.63
C GLN A 130 -21.29 17.59 -1.91
N SER A 131 -21.82 18.25 -0.87
CA SER A 131 -22.37 19.63 -0.98
C SER A 131 -21.26 20.69 -1.02
N VAL A 132 -20.10 20.40 -0.44
CA VAL A 132 -18.96 21.30 -0.35
C VAL A 132 -17.67 20.56 -0.70
N ILE A 133 -16.88 21.15 -1.60
CA ILE A 133 -15.52 20.70 -1.92
C ILE A 133 -14.56 21.86 -1.69
N HIS A 134 -13.45 21.59 -0.99
CA HIS A 134 -12.31 22.46 -0.93
C HIS A 134 -11.31 22.05 -2.02
N ALA A 135 -10.79 23.04 -2.77
CA ALA A 135 -9.76 22.80 -3.76
C ALA A 135 -8.63 23.81 -3.59
N ASP A 136 -7.40 23.31 -3.58
CA ASP A 136 -6.18 24.12 -3.46
C ASP A 136 -5.06 23.46 -4.24
N GLU A 137 -4.06 24.22 -4.67
CA GLU A 137 -2.90 23.69 -5.36
C GLU A 137 -1.58 24.11 -4.71
N THR A 138 -0.61 23.22 -4.77
CA THR A 138 0.76 23.47 -4.36
C THR A 138 1.75 23.19 -5.48
N VAL A 139 2.87 23.93 -5.48
CA VAL A 139 3.94 23.72 -6.44
C VAL A 139 4.63 22.37 -6.18
N VAL A 140 4.85 21.62 -7.23
CA VAL A 140 5.70 20.43 -7.22
C VAL A 140 6.72 20.51 -8.35
N GLN A 141 7.96 20.16 -8.05
CA GLN A 141 9.01 20.08 -9.05
C GLN A 141 9.17 18.65 -9.55
N VAL A 142 9.07 18.46 -10.87
CA VAL A 142 9.33 17.19 -11.53
C VAL A 142 10.55 17.35 -12.43
N LEU A 143 11.67 16.74 -12.00
CA LEU A 143 12.97 16.91 -12.66
C LEU A 143 13.02 16.31 -14.07
N LYS A 144 12.21 15.28 -14.35
CA LYS A 144 12.13 14.61 -15.64
C LYS A 144 10.67 14.55 -16.07
N GLU A 145 10.22 15.57 -16.73
CA GLU A 145 8.89 15.64 -17.34
C GLU A 145 9.07 15.84 -18.85
N ASP A 146 8.33 15.07 -19.65
CA ASP A 146 8.44 15.14 -21.09
C ASP A 146 8.13 16.55 -21.61
N ASN A 147 9.00 17.06 -22.46
CA ASN A 147 8.89 18.38 -23.09
C ASN A 147 8.91 19.59 -22.12
N LYS A 148 9.47 19.43 -20.92
CA LYS A 148 9.62 20.50 -19.96
C LYS A 148 11.02 20.61 -19.36
N PRO A 149 11.54 21.83 -19.13
CA PRO A 149 12.76 22.04 -18.36
C PRO A 149 12.62 21.55 -16.93
N ALA A 150 13.69 21.06 -16.31
CA ALA A 150 13.72 20.61 -14.91
C ALA A 150 13.32 21.72 -13.89
N ALA A 151 13.44 22.98 -14.27
CA ALA A 151 13.04 24.14 -13.45
C ALA A 151 11.54 24.49 -13.57
N SER A 152 10.77 23.76 -14.40
CA SER A 152 9.34 24.01 -14.56
C SER A 152 8.57 23.68 -13.28
N GLU A 153 7.62 24.55 -12.96
CA GLU A 153 6.68 24.34 -11.87
C GLU A 153 5.46 23.56 -12.37
N SER A 154 5.29 22.37 -11.86
CA SER A 154 4.05 21.60 -11.96
C SER A 154 3.20 21.79 -10.71
N ARG A 155 1.99 21.31 -10.68
CA ARG A 155 1.04 21.50 -9.58
C ARG A 155 0.53 20.16 -9.04
N MET A 156 0.39 20.10 -7.74
CA MET A 156 -0.38 19.06 -7.07
C MET A 156 -1.66 19.71 -6.56
N TRP A 157 -2.79 19.34 -7.16
CA TRP A 157 -4.10 19.76 -6.71
C TRP A 157 -4.57 18.84 -5.58
N LEU A 158 -5.13 19.43 -4.53
CA LEU A 158 -5.83 18.75 -3.46
C LEU A 158 -7.32 19.08 -3.59
N TYR A 159 -8.14 18.05 -3.64
CA TYR A 159 -9.59 18.16 -3.53
C TYR A 159 -10.04 17.44 -2.27
N ALA A 160 -10.78 18.13 -1.41
CA ALA A 160 -11.20 17.60 -0.11
C ALA A 160 -12.69 17.84 0.12
N SER A 161 -13.38 16.88 0.73
CA SER A 161 -14.74 17.08 1.24
C SER A 161 -14.76 18.10 2.37
N GLY A 162 -15.90 18.79 2.55
CA GLY A 162 -16.08 19.75 3.62
C GLY A 162 -15.95 19.13 5.01
N GLU A 163 -15.67 19.95 6.01
CA GLU A 163 -15.44 19.53 7.41
C GLU A 163 -16.63 18.77 8.01
N TYR A 164 -17.85 19.17 7.66
CA TYR A 164 -19.09 18.55 8.17
C TYR A 164 -19.58 17.38 7.32
N SER A 165 -18.78 16.92 6.34
CA SER A 165 -19.12 15.75 5.55
C SER A 165 -19.05 14.48 6.41
N SER A 166 -20.01 13.57 6.22
CA SER A 166 -19.97 12.22 6.84
C SER A 166 -18.82 11.36 6.28
N GLN A 167 -18.27 11.72 5.12
CA GLN A 167 -17.16 11.03 4.46
C GLN A 167 -16.00 12.00 4.24
N HIS A 168 -14.90 11.77 4.94
CA HIS A 168 -13.68 12.57 4.78
C HIS A 168 -12.84 12.04 3.63
N ILE A 169 -13.04 12.62 2.44
CA ILE A 169 -12.32 12.25 1.23
C ILE A 169 -11.28 13.32 0.91
N ARG A 170 -10.05 12.91 0.61
CA ARG A 170 -8.98 13.78 0.12
C ARG A 170 -8.34 13.12 -1.08
N ILE A 171 -8.28 13.84 -2.20
CA ILE A 171 -7.72 13.37 -3.46
C ILE A 171 -6.64 14.33 -3.91
N PHE A 172 -5.48 13.79 -4.21
CA PHE A 172 -4.37 14.52 -4.82
C PHE A 172 -4.32 14.22 -6.31
N GLU A 173 -4.21 15.25 -7.13
CA GLU A 173 -4.09 15.13 -8.58
C GLU A 173 -2.91 15.94 -9.09
N TYR A 174 -1.95 15.24 -9.71
CA TYR A 174 -0.84 15.89 -10.39
C TYR A 174 -1.31 16.54 -11.69
N GLN A 175 -0.89 17.80 -11.92
CA GLN A 175 -1.12 18.53 -13.15
C GLN A 175 0.15 19.24 -13.61
N PRO A 176 0.43 19.25 -14.92
CA PRO A 176 1.66 19.82 -15.45
C PRO A 176 1.69 21.36 -15.43
N ASP A 177 0.57 22.01 -15.19
CA ASP A 177 0.44 23.47 -15.20
C ASP A 177 -0.64 23.96 -14.21
N ARG A 178 -0.77 25.29 -14.07
CA ARG A 178 -1.76 25.98 -13.24
C ARG A 178 -3.05 26.32 -14.00
N SER A 179 -3.29 25.74 -15.17
CA SER A 179 -4.47 26.07 -15.96
C SER A 179 -5.78 25.80 -15.22
N GLY A 180 -6.69 26.79 -15.19
CA GLY A 180 -8.03 26.63 -14.62
C GLY A 180 -8.86 25.52 -15.26
N LYS A 181 -8.51 25.09 -16.47
CA LYS A 181 -9.13 23.91 -17.12
C LYS A 181 -8.89 22.61 -16.34
N ARG A 182 -7.86 22.56 -15.49
CA ARG A 182 -7.52 21.35 -14.71
C ARG A 182 -8.57 21.08 -13.64
N PRO A 183 -8.84 22.01 -12.68
CA PRO A 183 -9.92 21.81 -11.73
C PRO A 183 -11.30 21.74 -12.39
N GLU A 184 -11.55 22.50 -13.46
CA GLU A 184 -12.80 22.42 -14.22
C GLU A 184 -13.05 20.98 -14.74
N SER A 185 -12.04 20.35 -15.33
CA SER A 185 -12.11 18.96 -15.80
C SER A 185 -12.29 17.96 -14.66
N PHE A 186 -11.62 18.19 -13.52
CA PHE A 186 -11.75 17.32 -12.35
C PHE A 186 -13.15 17.39 -11.77
N LEU A 187 -13.69 18.60 -11.61
CA LEU A 187 -14.97 18.90 -10.98
C LEU A 187 -16.17 18.76 -11.92
N LYS A 188 -15.96 18.26 -13.13
CA LYS A 188 -17.06 18.07 -14.09
C LYS A 188 -18.19 17.23 -13.49
N GLY A 189 -19.40 17.82 -13.43
CA GLY A 189 -20.60 17.19 -12.83
C GLY A 189 -20.80 17.55 -11.35
N PHE A 190 -19.90 18.29 -10.73
CA PHE A 190 -20.12 18.85 -9.40
C PHE A 190 -21.09 20.04 -9.45
N SER A 191 -22.03 20.10 -8.52
CA SER A 191 -23.06 21.17 -8.45
C SER A 191 -23.14 21.86 -7.07
N GLY A 192 -22.22 21.53 -6.16
CA GLY A 192 -22.15 22.09 -4.82
C GLY A 192 -21.36 23.39 -4.71
N CYS A 193 -20.98 23.75 -3.51
CA CYS A 193 -20.14 24.91 -3.19
C CYS A 193 -18.66 24.53 -3.29
N LEU A 194 -17.89 25.24 -4.10
CA LEU A 194 -16.44 25.12 -4.20
C LEU A 194 -15.78 26.21 -3.37
N ILE A 195 -14.87 25.83 -2.48
CA ILE A 195 -14.02 26.74 -1.68
C ILE A 195 -12.59 26.57 -2.17
N THR A 196 -11.96 27.69 -2.58
CA THR A 196 -10.57 27.77 -3.08
C THR A 196 -9.78 28.76 -2.25
#